data_778c3d6f8e420516da7196bbed3ad966
#
_entry.id   778c3d6f8e420516da7196bbed3ad966
#
_cell.length_a   1.000
_cell.length_b   1.000
_cell.length_c   1.000
_cell.angle_alpha   90.00
_cell.angle_beta   90.00
_cell.angle_gamma   90.00
#
_symmetry.space_group_name_H-M   'P 1'
#
loop_
_entity.id
_entity.type
_entity.pdbx_description
1 polymer ?
#
loop_
_entity_poly.entity_id
_entity_poly.type
_entity_poly.pdbx_seq_one_letter_code
_entity_poly.pdbx_strand_id
1 'polypeptide(L)'
;MERFDINKELKNLEGLSVRAKCSALDDLCCTLREAISDISNAKNEILEEYERSCRKKFIDEINSKIKADFDGRIPYVDNYGYQVSYDGITTYINFSCIEGEWYIYFTILEGSLKPVKELVRKMGGDSESLELRVSEENLVWKFLYALYSTDDYTRKEVIFKFGDQANTVNSENWKTIPLETMDSRTDWVVILTDDAEAYLNEINAIVTKMKHPKTCFVINLHPCANYKHLQKLWDNYIMTDKESVGVLLNFIHHHLVNPSRITFSIQEFREYSVTYPLVRAVSTEIGKKVTIDSNAKAIYYGLCFELNCEFADSYMNTFNENLDEMGEDIGLQWSIQNSTDNVVEVLYLYEPKV
;
A
#
# COMPACT_ATOMS: atom_id res chain seq x y z
N MET A 1 40.48 5.54 -19.62
CA MET A 1 39.72 6.05 -20.78
C MET A 1 40.68 6.91 -21.60
N GLU A 2 41.13 6.45 -22.77
CA GLU A 2 41.95 7.28 -23.66
C GLU A 2 41.10 8.47 -24.12
N ARG A 3 41.70 9.65 -24.09
CA ARG A 3 41.04 10.86 -24.55
C ARG A 3 40.79 10.75 -26.06
N PHE A 4 39.54 10.74 -26.48
CA PHE A 4 39.14 10.76 -27.87
C PHE A 4 39.61 12.08 -28.47
N ASP A 5 40.54 12.01 -29.47
CA ASP A 5 41.11 13.18 -30.09
C ASP A 5 40.47 13.42 -31.48
N ILE A 6 39.41 14.24 -31.47
CA ILE A 6 38.66 14.62 -32.66
C ILE A 6 39.60 15.17 -33.77
N ASN A 7 40.62 15.93 -33.40
CA ASN A 7 41.55 16.51 -34.38
C ASN A 7 42.40 15.45 -35.09
N LYS A 8 42.73 14.36 -34.39
CA LYS A 8 43.41 13.22 -34.98
C LYS A 8 42.52 12.49 -35.97
N GLU A 9 41.28 12.28 -35.63
CA GLU A 9 40.32 11.62 -36.52
C GLU A 9 39.99 12.48 -37.77
N LEU A 10 39.84 13.78 -37.60
CA LEU A 10 39.64 14.70 -38.73
C LEU A 10 40.85 14.72 -39.70
N LYS A 11 42.09 14.61 -39.21
CA LYS A 11 43.30 14.49 -40.04
C LYS A 11 43.31 13.20 -40.85
N ASN A 12 42.78 12.11 -40.32
CA ASN A 12 42.68 10.84 -41.03
C ASN A 12 41.75 10.89 -42.25
N LEU A 13 40.94 11.95 -42.36
CA LEU A 13 40.09 12.18 -43.52
C LEU A 13 40.81 12.89 -44.69
N GLU A 14 42.02 13.42 -44.46
CA GLU A 14 42.80 14.08 -45.52
C GLU A 14 43.18 13.06 -46.62
N GLY A 15 42.88 13.37 -47.89
CA GLY A 15 43.18 12.49 -49.05
C GLY A 15 42.02 11.56 -49.45
N LEU A 16 40.97 11.42 -48.66
CA LEU A 16 39.80 10.61 -49.03
C LEU A 16 38.91 11.34 -50.08
N SER A 17 38.17 10.55 -50.86
CA SER A 17 37.11 11.10 -51.74
C SER A 17 35.98 11.74 -50.90
N VAL A 18 35.24 12.67 -51.48
CA VAL A 18 34.14 13.38 -50.76
C VAL A 18 33.15 12.37 -50.16
N ARG A 19 32.78 11.33 -50.91
CA ARG A 19 31.85 10.30 -50.44
C ARG A 19 32.41 9.52 -49.25
N ALA A 20 33.70 9.16 -49.28
CA ALA A 20 34.38 8.46 -48.21
C ALA A 20 34.50 9.34 -46.95
N LYS A 21 34.75 10.66 -47.14
CA LYS A 21 34.74 11.62 -46.02
C LYS A 21 33.39 11.72 -45.34
N CYS A 22 32.31 11.82 -46.11
CA CYS A 22 30.96 11.87 -45.57
C CYS A 22 30.66 10.61 -44.75
N SER A 23 30.94 9.42 -45.27
CA SER A 23 30.73 8.16 -44.56
C SER A 23 31.51 8.09 -43.24
N ALA A 24 32.81 8.47 -43.29
CA ALA A 24 33.64 8.45 -42.08
C ALA A 24 33.22 9.49 -41.03
N LEU A 25 32.68 10.63 -41.45
CA LEU A 25 32.09 11.62 -40.55
C LEU A 25 30.78 11.13 -39.94
N ASP A 26 29.95 10.42 -40.71
CA ASP A 26 28.73 9.80 -40.19
C ASP A 26 29.05 8.73 -39.10
N ASP A 27 30.05 7.86 -39.39
CA ASP A 27 30.52 6.86 -38.44
C ASP A 27 31.08 7.52 -37.14
N LEU A 28 31.85 8.61 -37.30
CA LEU A 28 32.36 9.38 -36.18
C LEU A 28 31.24 10.01 -35.36
N CYS A 29 30.22 10.55 -36.00
CA CYS A 29 29.04 11.10 -35.33
C CYS A 29 28.27 10.03 -34.56
N CYS A 30 28.15 8.81 -35.10
CA CYS A 30 27.52 7.69 -34.39
C CYS A 30 28.32 7.33 -33.14
N THR A 31 29.65 7.16 -33.28
CA THR A 31 30.53 6.83 -32.13
C THR A 31 30.46 7.89 -31.03
N LEU A 32 30.42 9.17 -31.39
CA LEU A 32 30.27 10.26 -30.41
C LEU A 32 28.91 10.25 -29.71
N ARG A 33 27.82 9.94 -30.44
CA ARG A 33 26.50 9.82 -29.83
C ARG A 33 26.44 8.68 -28.85
N GLU A 34 27.01 7.51 -29.17
CA GLU A 34 27.13 6.37 -28.27
C GLU A 34 27.92 6.73 -27.00
N ALA A 35 29.10 7.36 -27.15
CA ALA A 35 29.91 7.80 -26.02
C ALA A 35 29.18 8.82 -25.11
N ILE A 36 28.42 9.76 -25.70
CA ILE A 36 27.61 10.70 -24.93
C ILE A 36 26.50 9.98 -24.18
N SER A 37 25.86 8.99 -24.82
CA SER A 37 24.82 8.16 -24.17
C SER A 37 25.40 7.39 -22.99
N ASP A 38 26.55 6.76 -23.15
CA ASP A 38 27.22 6.00 -22.08
C ASP A 38 27.64 6.90 -20.90
N ILE A 39 28.14 8.08 -21.17
CA ILE A 39 28.46 9.08 -20.13
C ILE A 39 27.19 9.52 -19.40
N SER A 40 26.10 9.74 -20.13
CA SER A 40 24.82 10.12 -19.54
C SER A 40 24.27 9.01 -18.64
N ASN A 41 24.33 7.76 -19.09
CA ASN A 41 23.92 6.61 -18.32
C ASN A 41 24.75 6.44 -17.05
N ALA A 42 26.08 6.50 -17.15
CA ALA A 42 26.97 6.43 -16.01
C ALA A 42 26.74 7.57 -14.99
N LYS A 43 26.43 8.77 -15.48
CA LYS A 43 26.05 9.90 -14.60
C LYS A 43 24.75 9.59 -13.86
N ASN A 44 23.76 9.06 -14.55
CA ASN A 44 22.45 8.73 -13.94
C ASN A 44 22.62 7.62 -12.87
N GLU A 45 23.40 6.58 -13.16
CA GLU A 45 23.69 5.51 -12.19
C GLU A 45 24.34 6.05 -10.92
N ILE A 46 25.32 6.95 -11.04
CA ILE A 46 25.99 7.59 -9.90
C ILE A 46 25.00 8.44 -9.09
N LEU A 47 24.14 9.19 -9.75
CA LEU A 47 23.12 10.00 -9.09
C LEU A 47 22.10 9.14 -8.35
N GLU A 48 21.62 8.06 -8.96
CA GLU A 48 20.68 7.13 -8.34
C GLU A 48 21.30 6.44 -7.10
N GLU A 49 22.57 6.03 -7.19
CA GLU A 49 23.28 5.42 -6.04
C GLU A 49 23.45 6.43 -4.90
N TYR A 50 23.81 7.67 -5.22
CA TYR A 50 23.91 8.75 -4.24
C TYR A 50 22.57 9.03 -3.57
N GLU A 51 21.50 9.19 -4.35
CA GLU A 51 20.15 9.44 -3.83
C GLU A 51 19.65 8.28 -2.96
N ARG A 52 19.90 7.03 -3.38
CA ARG A 52 19.57 5.84 -2.59
C ARG A 52 20.28 5.82 -1.24
N SER A 53 21.57 6.16 -1.21
CA SER A 53 22.37 6.23 0.01
C SER A 53 21.88 7.33 0.96
N CYS A 54 21.60 8.52 0.44
CA CYS A 54 21.07 9.64 1.21
C CYS A 54 19.67 9.30 1.77
N ARG A 55 18.81 8.71 0.95
CA ARG A 55 17.46 8.31 1.35
C ARG A 55 17.49 7.28 2.47
N LYS A 56 18.33 6.25 2.35
CA LYS A 56 18.48 5.24 3.39
C LYS A 56 18.88 5.84 4.72
N LYS A 57 19.90 6.70 4.74
CA LYS A 57 20.36 7.37 5.96
C LYS A 57 19.25 8.18 6.62
N PHE A 58 18.51 8.97 5.83
CA PHE A 58 17.40 9.79 6.29
C PHE A 58 16.27 8.95 6.91
N ILE A 59 15.91 7.84 6.25
CA ILE A 59 14.88 6.92 6.72
C ILE A 59 15.29 6.22 8.02
N ASP A 60 16.55 5.78 8.12
CA ASP A 60 17.07 5.14 9.33
C ASP A 60 17.02 6.11 10.54
N GLU A 61 17.31 7.39 10.33
CA GLU A 61 17.20 8.42 11.36
C GLU A 61 15.74 8.66 11.79
N ILE A 62 14.81 8.76 10.83
CA ILE A 62 13.37 8.90 11.12
C ILE A 62 12.86 7.69 11.89
N ASN A 63 13.14 6.48 11.43
CA ASN A 63 12.69 5.26 12.08
C ASN A 63 13.24 5.13 13.50
N SER A 64 14.49 5.55 13.73
CA SER A 64 15.06 5.58 15.07
C SER A 64 14.31 6.52 16.01
N LYS A 65 13.92 7.71 15.54
CA LYS A 65 13.12 8.67 16.31
C LYS A 65 11.68 8.17 16.52
N ILE A 66 11.05 7.59 15.50
CA ILE A 66 9.71 6.99 15.59
C ILE A 66 9.69 5.93 16.69
N LYS A 67 10.68 5.05 16.71
CA LYS A 67 10.79 4.02 17.75
C LYS A 67 10.93 4.62 19.15
N ALA A 68 11.71 5.69 19.30
CA ALA A 68 11.96 6.32 20.58
C ALA A 68 10.72 7.05 21.13
N ASP A 69 9.98 7.78 20.27
CA ASP A 69 8.97 8.72 20.73
C ASP A 69 7.52 8.21 20.58
N PHE A 70 7.28 7.21 19.71
CA PHE A 70 5.92 6.75 19.43
C PHE A 70 5.67 5.27 19.75
N ASP A 71 6.68 4.53 20.21
CA ASP A 71 6.56 3.15 20.71
C ASP A 71 5.68 2.24 19.83
N GLY A 72 5.96 2.23 18.52
CA GLY A 72 5.25 1.40 17.54
C GLY A 72 3.87 1.90 17.13
N ARG A 73 3.43 3.07 17.60
CA ARG A 73 2.14 3.67 17.18
C ARG A 73 2.14 4.19 15.74
N ILE A 74 3.31 4.43 15.18
CA ILE A 74 3.50 4.84 13.80
C ILE A 74 4.28 3.75 13.07
N PRO A 75 3.84 3.31 11.88
CA PRO A 75 4.59 2.35 11.08
C PRO A 75 5.93 2.95 10.67
N TYR A 76 6.95 2.10 10.55
CA TYR A 76 8.25 2.53 10.05
C TYR A 76 8.15 3.01 8.60
N VAL A 77 8.85 4.11 8.35
CA VAL A 77 9.02 4.64 6.98
C VAL A 77 9.91 3.68 6.19
N ASP A 78 9.49 3.33 5.00
CA ASP A 78 10.30 2.56 4.07
C ASP A 78 11.00 3.44 3.01
N ASN A 79 11.66 2.82 2.03
CA ASN A 79 12.40 3.53 0.98
C ASN A 79 11.52 4.36 0.02
N TYR A 80 10.19 4.18 0.06
CA TYR A 80 9.27 4.82 -0.89
C TYR A 80 8.34 5.84 -0.22
N GLY A 81 8.28 5.85 1.08
CA GLY A 81 7.34 6.62 1.87
C GLY A 81 6.41 5.72 2.67
N TYR A 82 5.30 6.25 3.12
CA TYR A 82 4.33 5.45 3.86
C TYR A 82 2.93 6.06 3.81
N GLN A 83 1.95 5.20 4.01
CA GLN A 83 0.56 5.60 4.07
C GLN A 83 0.17 5.94 5.51
N VAL A 84 -0.49 7.07 5.67
CA VAL A 84 -1.02 7.54 6.94
C VAL A 84 -2.52 7.73 6.81
N SER A 85 -3.27 7.15 7.72
CA SER A 85 -4.70 7.41 7.85
C SER A 85 -4.97 8.15 9.15
N TYR A 86 -5.56 9.33 9.06
CA TYR A 86 -5.87 10.19 10.19
C TYR A 86 -7.17 10.95 9.94
N ASP A 87 -8.09 10.90 10.89
CA ASP A 87 -9.36 11.62 10.86
C ASP A 87 -10.13 11.49 9.53
N GLY A 88 -10.14 10.26 8.95
CA GLY A 88 -10.79 9.94 7.69
C GLY A 88 -10.09 10.47 6.44
N ILE A 89 -8.84 10.88 6.59
CA ILE A 89 -7.96 11.23 5.50
C ILE A 89 -6.90 10.16 5.40
N THR A 90 -6.80 9.52 4.25
CA THR A 90 -5.70 8.62 3.94
C THR A 90 -4.74 9.33 3.00
N THR A 91 -3.52 9.49 3.43
CA THR A 91 -2.48 10.22 2.71
C THR A 91 -1.27 9.33 2.53
N TYR A 92 -0.77 9.25 1.32
CA TYR A 92 0.54 8.67 1.06
C TYR A 92 1.60 9.77 1.15
N ILE A 93 2.60 9.57 2.01
CA ILE A 93 3.72 10.50 2.21
C ILE A 93 4.92 9.94 1.49
N ASN A 94 5.39 10.66 0.50
CA ASN A 94 6.54 10.29 -0.32
C ASN A 94 7.74 11.18 0.00
N PHE A 95 8.92 10.58 0.03
CA PHE A 95 10.18 11.29 0.24
C PHE A 95 11.01 11.27 -1.02
N SER A 96 11.50 12.42 -1.44
CA SER A 96 12.43 12.53 -2.58
C SER A 96 13.63 13.35 -2.18
N CYS A 97 14.80 12.92 -2.63
CA CYS A 97 16.04 13.69 -2.51
C CYS A 97 16.43 14.18 -3.90
N ILE A 98 16.40 15.48 -4.12
CA ILE A 98 16.75 16.12 -5.39
C ILE A 98 17.95 17.03 -5.14
N GLU A 99 19.06 16.75 -5.78
CA GLU A 99 20.31 17.53 -5.63
C GLU A 99 20.78 17.72 -4.17
N GLY A 100 20.51 16.73 -3.30
CA GLY A 100 20.85 16.76 -1.89
C GLY A 100 19.82 17.46 -0.99
N GLU A 101 18.75 17.98 -1.55
CA GLU A 101 17.65 18.56 -0.81
C GLU A 101 16.50 17.57 -0.69
N TRP A 102 15.88 17.51 0.49
CA TRP A 102 14.76 16.63 0.76
C TRP A 102 13.43 17.33 0.56
N TYR A 103 12.52 16.60 -0.09
CA TYR A 103 11.15 17.02 -0.34
C TYR A 103 10.19 15.96 0.18
N ILE A 104 9.08 16.41 0.75
CA ILE A 104 7.95 15.59 1.16
C ILE A 104 6.78 15.94 0.25
N TYR A 105 6.24 14.93 -0.39
CA TYR A 105 5.04 15.05 -1.21
C TYR A 105 3.89 14.30 -0.55
N PHE A 106 2.71 14.92 -0.57
CA PHE A 106 1.51 14.33 -0.02
C PHE A 106 0.56 13.96 -1.15
N THR A 107 0.20 12.70 -1.24
CA THR A 107 -0.84 12.22 -2.15
C THR A 107 -2.05 11.82 -1.33
N ILE A 108 -3.17 12.49 -1.52
CA ILE A 108 -4.41 12.17 -0.84
C ILE A 108 -5.06 10.98 -1.55
N LEU A 109 -5.18 9.86 -0.85
CA LEU A 109 -5.84 8.67 -1.34
C LEU A 109 -7.34 8.70 -1.01
N GLU A 110 -7.69 9.21 0.18
CA GLU A 110 -9.07 9.36 0.62
C GLU A 110 -9.26 10.59 1.51
N GLY A 111 -10.47 11.15 1.52
CA GLY A 111 -10.87 12.20 2.44
C GLY A 111 -10.71 13.62 1.90
N SER A 112 -10.73 14.59 2.80
CA SER A 112 -10.67 16.01 2.46
C SER A 112 -9.24 16.49 2.30
N LEU A 113 -8.96 17.19 1.21
CA LEU A 113 -7.68 17.83 0.94
C LEU A 113 -7.38 19.02 1.89
N LYS A 114 -8.43 19.65 2.42
CA LYS A 114 -8.32 20.92 3.17
C LYS A 114 -7.42 20.84 4.41
N PRO A 115 -7.54 19.86 5.31
CA PRO A 115 -6.67 19.78 6.49
C PRO A 115 -5.20 19.57 6.14
N VAL A 116 -4.91 18.79 5.10
CA VAL A 116 -3.52 18.58 4.65
C VAL A 116 -2.93 19.84 4.05
N LYS A 117 -3.70 20.58 3.22
CA LYS A 117 -3.28 21.89 2.72
C LYS A 117 -3.00 22.90 3.84
N GLU A 118 -3.82 22.93 4.88
CA GLU A 118 -3.62 23.79 6.02
C GLU A 118 -2.36 23.43 6.81
N LEU A 119 -2.08 22.14 6.97
CA LEU A 119 -0.88 21.67 7.65
C LEU A 119 0.39 21.99 6.86
N VAL A 120 0.42 21.68 5.57
CA VAL A 120 1.55 22.01 4.66
C VAL A 120 1.84 23.51 4.71
N ARG A 121 0.81 24.35 4.63
CA ARG A 121 0.95 25.83 4.73
C ARG A 121 1.52 26.28 6.07
N LYS A 122 1.06 25.71 7.19
CA LYS A 122 1.58 26.03 8.54
C LYS A 122 3.07 25.68 8.67
N MET A 123 3.53 24.69 7.92
CA MET A 123 4.92 24.27 7.90
C MET A 123 5.78 25.00 6.86
N GLY A 124 5.21 25.97 6.16
CA GLY A 124 5.93 26.78 5.16
C GLY A 124 6.10 26.12 3.80
N GLY A 125 5.35 25.03 3.54
CA GLY A 125 5.33 24.36 2.24
C GLY A 125 4.33 24.95 1.25
N ASP A 126 4.37 24.43 0.02
CA ASP A 126 3.41 24.77 -1.02
C ASP A 126 2.13 23.94 -0.84
N SER A 127 1.06 24.60 -0.47
CA SER A 127 -0.23 23.97 -0.25
C SER A 127 -0.97 23.60 -1.55
N GLU A 128 -0.55 24.08 -2.70
CA GLU A 128 -1.18 23.74 -3.97
C GLU A 128 -0.58 22.46 -4.58
N SER A 129 0.74 22.34 -4.58
CA SER A 129 1.43 21.11 -4.99
C SER A 129 1.47 20.04 -3.90
N LEU A 130 1.06 20.39 -2.66
CA LEU A 130 1.22 19.54 -1.47
C LEU A 130 2.67 19.11 -1.24
N GLU A 131 3.58 20.04 -1.46
CA GLU A 131 5.01 19.82 -1.36
C GLU A 131 5.57 20.60 -0.16
N LEU A 132 6.43 19.93 0.59
CA LEU A 132 7.17 20.54 1.68
C LEU A 132 8.66 20.29 1.45
N ARG A 133 9.42 21.36 1.20
CA ARG A 133 10.87 21.28 1.18
C ARG A 133 11.40 21.13 2.59
N VAL A 134 12.16 20.08 2.82
CA VAL A 134 12.78 19.81 4.12
C VAL A 134 14.21 20.33 4.09
N SER A 135 14.41 21.51 4.66
CA SER A 135 15.78 22.06 4.82
C SER A 135 16.53 21.44 6.00
N GLU A 136 15.81 20.84 6.95
CA GLU A 136 16.32 20.20 8.15
C GLU A 136 15.52 18.95 8.50
N GLU A 137 16.17 17.87 8.92
CA GLU A 137 15.56 16.60 9.31
C GLU A 137 14.45 16.74 10.36
N ASN A 138 14.57 17.75 11.22
CA ASN A 138 13.58 18.02 12.26
C ASN A 138 12.22 18.52 11.75
N LEU A 139 12.10 18.96 10.48
CA LEU A 139 10.84 19.39 9.89
C LEU A 139 9.91 18.23 9.59
N VAL A 140 10.44 17.12 9.02
CA VAL A 140 9.68 15.87 8.85
C VAL A 140 9.17 15.39 10.19
N TRP A 141 10.03 15.46 11.19
CA TRP A 141 9.72 15.06 12.54
C TRP A 141 8.58 15.91 13.16
N LYS A 142 8.64 17.23 13.00
CA LYS A 142 7.55 18.12 13.44
C LYS A 142 6.23 17.84 12.74
N PHE A 143 6.29 17.49 11.45
CA PHE A 143 5.10 17.10 10.69
C PHE A 143 4.49 15.81 11.22
N LEU A 144 5.30 14.76 11.39
CA LEU A 144 4.87 13.50 11.98
C LEU A 144 4.32 13.73 13.40
N TYR A 145 5.01 14.52 14.18
CA TYR A 145 4.57 14.91 15.52
C TYR A 145 3.23 15.64 15.49
N ALA A 146 3.03 16.59 14.57
CA ALA A 146 1.77 17.29 14.41
C ALA A 146 0.60 16.39 13.95
N LEU A 147 0.89 15.39 13.12
CA LEU A 147 -0.10 14.38 12.71
C LEU A 147 -0.51 13.45 13.85
N TYR A 148 0.43 13.09 14.74
CA TYR A 148 0.26 12.03 15.72
C TYR A 148 0.30 12.50 17.18
N SER A 149 0.62 13.77 17.44
CA SER A 149 0.75 14.33 18.81
C SER A 149 -0.58 14.81 19.44
N THR A 150 -1.69 14.57 18.78
CA THR A 150 -2.96 14.66 19.51
C THR A 150 -2.98 13.48 20.48
N ASP A 151 -2.90 13.76 21.77
CA ASP A 151 -2.68 12.84 22.89
C ASP A 151 -3.64 11.67 23.04
N ASP A 152 -4.49 11.43 22.06
CA ASP A 152 -5.57 10.43 22.07
C ASP A 152 -5.58 9.49 20.85
N TYR A 153 -4.54 9.51 19.99
CA TYR A 153 -4.55 8.66 18.78
C TYR A 153 -4.05 7.25 19.04
N THR A 154 -4.84 6.48 19.79
CA THR A 154 -4.81 5.03 19.64
C THR A 154 -5.81 4.67 18.54
N ARG A 155 -5.33 4.16 17.38
CA ARG A 155 -6.22 3.55 16.39
C ARG A 155 -7.18 2.62 17.10
N LYS A 156 -8.48 2.88 16.91
CA LYS A 156 -9.51 2.03 17.48
C LYS A 156 -10.00 1.07 16.39
N GLU A 157 -9.45 -0.12 16.43
CA GLU A 157 -9.83 -1.23 15.57
C GLU A 157 -10.78 -2.12 16.35
N VAL A 158 -12.05 -2.09 15.96
CA VAL A 158 -13.11 -2.64 16.78
C VAL A 158 -13.88 -3.72 16.04
N ILE A 159 -14.27 -4.78 16.73
CA ILE A 159 -15.18 -5.78 16.20
C ILE A 159 -16.45 -5.88 17.07
N PHE A 160 -17.59 -5.92 16.39
CA PHE A 160 -18.88 -6.29 16.97
C PHE A 160 -19.30 -7.64 16.44
N LYS A 161 -19.85 -8.48 17.28
CA LYS A 161 -20.25 -9.85 16.93
C LYS A 161 -21.70 -10.09 17.27
N PHE A 162 -22.47 -10.57 16.32
CA PHE A 162 -23.90 -10.86 16.45
C PHE A 162 -24.20 -12.28 16.01
N GLY A 163 -24.77 -13.08 16.91
CA GLY A 163 -25.09 -14.47 16.70
C GLY A 163 -24.10 -15.44 17.33
N ASP A 164 -24.50 -16.70 17.45
CA ASP A 164 -23.74 -17.71 18.19
C ASP A 164 -22.44 -18.09 17.48
N GLN A 165 -22.48 -18.24 16.16
CA GLN A 165 -21.29 -18.60 15.39
C GLN A 165 -20.28 -17.43 15.33
N ALA A 166 -20.76 -16.21 15.11
CA ALA A 166 -19.92 -15.01 15.10
C ALA A 166 -19.15 -14.85 16.42
N ASN A 167 -19.81 -15.16 17.56
CA ASN A 167 -19.18 -15.10 18.88
C ASN A 167 -18.07 -16.15 19.10
N THR A 168 -18.05 -17.23 18.33
CA THR A 168 -16.99 -18.26 18.43
C THR A 168 -15.75 -17.95 17.58
N VAL A 169 -15.80 -16.97 16.71
CA VAL A 169 -14.68 -16.62 15.82
C VAL A 169 -13.57 -15.96 16.62
N ASN A 170 -12.34 -16.46 16.47
CA ASN A 170 -11.16 -15.79 17.02
C ASN A 170 -10.88 -14.49 16.25
N SER A 171 -10.58 -13.41 16.97
CA SER A 171 -10.37 -12.08 16.41
C SER A 171 -9.33 -11.30 17.22
N GLU A 172 -8.17 -11.90 17.47
CA GLU A 172 -7.12 -11.38 18.38
C GLU A 172 -6.65 -9.97 18.00
N ASN A 173 -6.63 -9.66 16.71
CA ASN A 173 -6.23 -8.34 16.20
C ASN A 173 -7.32 -7.26 16.33
N TRP A 174 -8.52 -7.62 16.79
CA TRP A 174 -9.67 -6.74 16.87
C TRP A 174 -10.19 -6.62 18.29
N LYS A 175 -10.40 -5.40 18.74
CA LYS A 175 -10.89 -5.13 20.09
C LYS A 175 -12.42 -5.18 20.14
N THR A 176 -12.98 -6.03 20.98
CA THR A 176 -14.42 -5.98 21.29
C THR A 176 -14.70 -4.89 22.31
N ILE A 177 -15.64 -4.01 22.02
CA ILE A 177 -16.09 -2.94 22.94
C ILE A 177 -17.61 -2.91 23.01
N PRO A 178 -18.20 -2.41 24.11
CA PRO A 178 -19.63 -2.09 24.16
C PRO A 178 -19.96 -0.96 23.17
N LEU A 179 -21.14 -1.03 22.54
CA LEU A 179 -21.59 -0.02 21.56
C LEU A 179 -21.63 1.39 22.16
N GLU A 180 -21.94 1.50 23.45
CA GLU A 180 -22.02 2.78 24.16
C GLU A 180 -20.67 3.48 24.27
N THR A 181 -19.58 2.69 24.26
CA THR A 181 -18.20 3.21 24.35
C THR A 181 -17.59 3.54 23.00
N MET A 182 -18.27 3.20 21.90
CA MET A 182 -17.86 3.59 20.56
C MET A 182 -18.03 5.10 20.38
N ASP A 183 -16.97 5.77 19.98
CA ASP A 183 -16.96 7.19 19.66
C ASP A 183 -16.71 7.44 18.17
N SER A 184 -16.83 8.70 17.74
CA SER A 184 -16.63 9.11 16.35
C SER A 184 -15.18 9.01 15.88
N ARG A 185 -14.24 8.66 16.77
CA ARG A 185 -12.81 8.49 16.50
C ARG A 185 -12.44 7.00 16.28
N THR A 186 -13.43 6.11 16.21
CA THR A 186 -13.20 4.72 15.85
C THR A 186 -12.87 4.64 14.37
N ASP A 187 -11.66 4.19 14.04
CA ASP A 187 -11.12 4.26 12.68
C ASP A 187 -11.60 3.10 11.81
N TRP A 188 -11.59 1.90 12.37
CA TRP A 188 -11.95 0.69 11.66
C TRP A 188 -12.93 -0.14 12.46
N VAL A 189 -14.00 -0.58 11.81
CA VAL A 189 -15.02 -1.40 12.44
C VAL A 189 -15.28 -2.63 11.58
N VAL A 190 -15.23 -3.78 12.21
CA VAL A 190 -15.77 -5.01 11.65
C VAL A 190 -17.03 -5.37 12.40
N ILE A 191 -18.08 -5.67 11.67
CA ILE A 191 -19.33 -6.22 12.19
C ILE A 191 -19.44 -7.63 11.65
N LEU A 192 -19.29 -8.62 12.52
CA LEU A 192 -19.40 -10.02 12.18
C LEU A 192 -20.74 -10.54 12.64
N THR A 193 -21.51 -11.18 11.74
CA THR A 193 -22.83 -11.65 12.05
C THR A 193 -23.16 -12.99 11.40
N ASP A 194 -23.99 -13.78 12.06
CA ASP A 194 -24.57 -15.00 11.50
C ASP A 194 -25.68 -14.69 10.49
N ASP A 195 -26.43 -13.61 10.72
CA ASP A 195 -27.54 -13.16 9.90
C ASP A 195 -27.67 -11.63 9.93
N ALA A 196 -27.22 -10.97 8.88
CA ALA A 196 -27.25 -9.51 8.80
C ALA A 196 -28.67 -8.91 8.72
N GLU A 197 -29.65 -9.65 8.22
CA GLU A 197 -31.04 -9.20 8.20
C GLU A 197 -31.67 -9.22 9.59
N ALA A 198 -31.36 -10.26 10.37
CA ALA A 198 -31.86 -10.39 11.74
C ALA A 198 -31.35 -9.28 12.68
N TYR A 199 -30.11 -8.78 12.43
CA TYR A 199 -29.46 -7.75 13.24
C TYR A 199 -29.37 -6.38 12.54
N LEU A 200 -30.27 -6.12 11.60
CA LEU A 200 -30.25 -4.90 10.75
C LEU A 200 -30.23 -3.60 11.58
N ASN A 201 -31.03 -3.53 12.66
CA ASN A 201 -31.13 -2.33 13.48
C ASN A 201 -29.85 -2.06 14.28
N GLU A 202 -29.25 -3.11 14.83
CA GLU A 202 -28.02 -3.06 15.62
C GLU A 202 -26.84 -2.67 14.72
N ILE A 203 -26.76 -3.25 13.52
CA ILE A 203 -25.73 -2.92 12.54
C ILE A 203 -25.86 -1.46 12.12
N ASN A 204 -27.05 -1.00 11.79
CA ASN A 204 -27.28 0.40 11.40
C ASN A 204 -26.97 1.36 12.56
N ALA A 205 -27.24 0.99 13.80
CA ALA A 205 -26.88 1.81 14.95
C ALA A 205 -25.35 1.98 15.11
N ILE A 206 -24.57 0.97 14.74
CA ILE A 206 -23.09 1.06 14.69
C ILE A 206 -22.66 1.95 13.54
N VAL A 207 -23.10 1.64 12.31
CA VAL A 207 -22.68 2.35 11.09
C VAL A 207 -23.00 3.84 11.17
N THR A 208 -24.15 4.22 11.72
CA THR A 208 -24.55 5.63 11.88
C THR A 208 -23.72 6.40 12.92
N LYS A 209 -23.07 5.72 13.85
CA LYS A 209 -22.14 6.35 14.79
C LYS A 209 -20.79 6.66 14.19
N MET A 210 -20.41 6.00 13.09
CA MET A 210 -19.12 6.19 12.45
C MET A 210 -19.07 7.53 11.71
N LYS A 211 -17.97 8.25 11.87
CA LYS A 211 -17.65 9.43 11.06
C LYS A 211 -17.35 9.04 9.61
N HIS A 212 -16.76 7.87 9.43
CA HIS A 212 -16.31 7.36 8.13
C HIS A 212 -16.84 5.93 7.91
N PRO A 213 -18.06 5.76 7.43
CA PRO A 213 -18.65 4.43 7.23
C PRO A 213 -17.91 3.58 6.17
N LYS A 214 -17.03 4.20 5.36
CA LYS A 214 -16.21 3.49 4.37
C LYS A 214 -15.21 2.51 5.00
N THR A 215 -14.85 2.69 6.27
CA THR A 215 -13.96 1.79 7.02
C THR A 215 -14.71 0.80 7.89
N CYS A 216 -16.01 0.62 7.62
CA CYS A 216 -16.86 -0.38 8.27
C CYS A 216 -17.08 -1.57 7.34
N PHE A 217 -16.72 -2.75 7.81
CA PHE A 217 -17.00 -4.02 7.12
C PHE A 217 -18.14 -4.73 7.81
N VAL A 218 -19.18 -5.10 7.05
CA VAL A 218 -20.25 -5.99 7.53
C VAL A 218 -20.02 -7.36 6.92
N ILE A 219 -19.62 -8.32 7.74
CA ILE A 219 -19.28 -9.68 7.32
C ILE A 219 -20.35 -10.64 7.80
N ASN A 220 -21.06 -11.24 6.87
CA ASN A 220 -22.09 -12.24 7.11
C ASN A 220 -21.51 -13.65 6.93
N LEU A 221 -21.67 -14.51 7.93
CA LEU A 221 -21.08 -15.87 7.94
C LEU A 221 -21.79 -16.88 7.03
N HIS A 222 -22.87 -16.47 6.40
CA HIS A 222 -23.62 -17.31 5.48
C HIS A 222 -24.00 -16.57 4.22
N PRO A 223 -24.09 -17.24 3.06
CA PRO A 223 -24.67 -16.66 1.87
C PRO A 223 -26.11 -16.19 2.14
N CYS A 224 -26.44 -14.97 1.73
CA CYS A 224 -27.75 -14.36 1.91
C CYS A 224 -28.38 -14.09 0.54
N ALA A 225 -29.62 -14.52 0.32
CA ALA A 225 -30.32 -14.29 -0.94
C ALA A 225 -30.56 -12.79 -1.21
N ASN A 226 -30.75 -12.00 -0.16
CA ASN A 226 -31.01 -10.56 -0.26
C ASN A 226 -29.74 -9.70 -0.26
N TYR A 227 -28.56 -10.30 -0.50
CA TYR A 227 -27.29 -9.60 -0.41
C TYR A 227 -27.24 -8.28 -1.19
N LYS A 228 -27.87 -8.20 -2.37
CA LYS A 228 -27.94 -6.96 -3.17
C LYS A 228 -28.68 -5.82 -2.47
N HIS A 229 -29.63 -6.14 -1.61
CA HIS A 229 -30.30 -5.14 -0.77
C HIS A 229 -29.36 -4.68 0.34
N LEU A 230 -28.69 -5.59 1.01
CA LEU A 230 -27.76 -5.30 2.11
C LEU A 230 -26.55 -4.48 1.63
N GLN A 231 -26.03 -4.75 0.44
CA GLN A 231 -24.96 -3.96 -0.19
C GLN A 231 -25.36 -2.50 -0.49
N LYS A 232 -26.65 -2.21 -0.65
CA LYS A 232 -27.12 -0.83 -0.78
C LYS A 232 -27.17 -0.09 0.55
N LEU A 233 -27.22 -0.82 1.65
CA LEU A 233 -27.22 -0.24 2.99
C LEU A 233 -25.81 -0.04 3.52
N TRP A 234 -24.88 -0.96 3.16
CA TRP A 234 -23.53 -0.96 3.69
C TRP A 234 -22.50 -1.17 2.56
N ASP A 235 -21.64 -0.19 2.40
CA ASP A 235 -20.65 -0.13 1.31
C ASP A 235 -19.70 -1.35 1.25
N ASN A 236 -19.32 -1.93 2.41
CA ASN A 236 -18.41 -3.07 2.49
C ASN A 236 -19.14 -4.30 3.08
N TYR A 237 -20.23 -4.71 2.44
CA TYR A 237 -20.91 -5.94 2.81
C TYR A 237 -20.27 -7.14 2.14
N ILE A 238 -19.87 -8.14 2.93
CA ILE A 238 -19.18 -9.35 2.50
C ILE A 238 -19.88 -10.57 3.09
N MET A 239 -19.97 -11.64 2.30
CA MET A 239 -20.40 -12.96 2.76
C MET A 239 -19.18 -13.90 2.79
N THR A 240 -19.07 -14.71 3.82
CA THR A 240 -18.00 -15.69 3.94
C THR A 240 -18.50 -16.93 4.72
N ASP A 241 -17.62 -17.90 4.90
CA ASP A 241 -17.91 -19.08 5.74
C ASP A 241 -17.05 -19.08 7.01
N LYS A 242 -17.36 -20.01 7.90
CA LYS A 242 -16.71 -20.12 9.20
C LYS A 242 -15.22 -20.49 9.09
N GLU A 243 -14.84 -21.25 8.07
CA GLU A 243 -13.46 -21.66 7.81
C GLU A 243 -12.61 -20.47 7.33
N SER A 244 -13.19 -19.61 6.52
CA SER A 244 -12.51 -18.48 5.87
C SER A 244 -12.45 -17.21 6.73
N VAL A 245 -13.38 -17.02 7.65
CA VAL A 245 -13.56 -15.73 8.34
C VAL A 245 -12.35 -15.29 9.16
N GLY A 246 -11.64 -16.22 9.81
CA GLY A 246 -10.43 -15.89 10.57
C GLY A 246 -9.33 -15.32 9.68
N VAL A 247 -9.09 -15.94 8.54
CA VAL A 247 -8.11 -15.46 7.55
C VAL A 247 -8.57 -14.13 6.94
N LEU A 248 -9.85 -13.97 6.65
CA LEU A 248 -10.40 -12.71 6.15
C LEU A 248 -10.20 -11.55 7.13
N LEU A 249 -10.41 -11.79 8.43
CA LEU A 249 -10.18 -10.78 9.48
C LEU A 249 -8.71 -10.39 9.57
N ASN A 250 -7.80 -11.35 9.49
CA ASN A 250 -6.36 -11.09 9.47
C ASN A 250 -5.96 -10.33 8.20
N PHE A 251 -6.47 -10.73 7.05
CA PHE A 251 -6.20 -10.03 5.79
C PHE A 251 -6.63 -8.56 5.83
N ILE A 252 -7.84 -8.28 6.32
CA ILE A 252 -8.33 -6.90 6.48
C ILE A 252 -7.38 -6.14 7.43
N HIS A 253 -6.99 -6.73 8.55
CA HIS A 253 -6.09 -6.12 9.50
C HIS A 253 -4.69 -5.86 8.90
N HIS A 254 -4.09 -6.85 8.25
CA HIS A 254 -2.72 -6.76 7.71
C HIS A 254 -2.63 -5.85 6.49
N HIS A 255 -3.59 -5.93 5.58
CA HIS A 255 -3.44 -5.35 4.23
C HIS A 255 -4.31 -4.13 3.95
N LEU A 256 -5.37 -3.89 4.74
CA LEU A 256 -6.22 -2.71 4.61
C LEU A 256 -6.06 -1.74 5.78
N VAL A 257 -5.98 -2.25 7.01
CA VAL A 257 -5.88 -1.42 8.21
C VAL A 257 -4.45 -0.95 8.45
N ASN A 258 -3.48 -1.85 8.36
CA ASN A 258 -2.07 -1.51 8.56
C ASN A 258 -1.42 -1.05 7.26
N PRO A 259 -0.53 -0.03 7.33
CA PRO A 259 0.22 0.41 6.15
C PRO A 259 1.09 -0.71 5.60
N SER A 260 0.89 -1.04 4.34
CA SER A 260 1.69 -2.02 3.61
C SER A 260 2.74 -1.33 2.74
N ARG A 261 3.83 -2.02 2.40
CA ARG A 261 4.83 -1.49 1.47
C ARG A 261 4.28 -1.36 0.05
N ILE A 262 3.56 -2.39 -0.37
CA ILE A 262 2.75 -2.39 -1.58
C ILE A 262 1.33 -2.65 -1.11
N THR A 263 0.41 -1.76 -1.42
CA THR A 263 -0.96 -1.84 -0.92
C THR A 263 -1.95 -1.57 -2.04
N PHE A 264 -3.12 -2.10 -1.90
CA PHE A 264 -4.30 -1.67 -2.62
C PHE A 264 -5.19 -0.85 -1.68
N SER A 265 -5.96 0.06 -2.25
CA SER A 265 -6.85 0.90 -1.47
C SER A 265 -8.11 0.13 -1.04
N ILE A 266 -8.75 0.62 0.03
CA ILE A 266 -10.08 0.13 0.41
C ILE A 266 -11.10 0.32 -0.73
N GLN A 267 -10.91 1.33 -1.57
CA GLN A 267 -11.78 1.57 -2.73
C GLN A 267 -11.64 0.46 -3.77
N GLU A 268 -10.42 0.04 -4.09
CA GLU A 268 -10.18 -1.10 -5.00
C GLU A 268 -10.78 -2.38 -4.44
N PHE A 269 -10.64 -2.63 -3.13
CA PHE A 269 -11.27 -3.76 -2.48
C PHE A 269 -12.80 -3.72 -2.60
N ARG A 270 -13.41 -2.55 -2.40
CA ARG A 270 -14.86 -2.35 -2.56
C ARG A 270 -15.35 -2.61 -3.98
N GLU A 271 -14.65 -2.13 -4.99
CA GLU A 271 -15.03 -2.29 -6.40
C GLU A 271 -15.26 -3.76 -6.75
N TYR A 272 -14.36 -4.63 -6.28
CA TYR A 272 -14.50 -6.06 -6.50
C TYR A 272 -15.49 -6.72 -5.52
N SER A 273 -15.50 -6.37 -4.25
CA SER A 273 -16.38 -6.99 -3.25
C SER A 273 -17.85 -6.62 -3.44
N VAL A 274 -18.16 -5.47 -4.01
CA VAL A 274 -19.54 -5.13 -4.42
C VAL A 274 -20.03 -6.02 -5.55
N THR A 275 -19.15 -6.35 -6.50
CA THR A 275 -19.51 -7.22 -7.63
C THR A 275 -19.49 -8.70 -7.23
N TYR A 276 -18.54 -9.10 -6.41
CA TYR A 276 -18.27 -10.47 -5.99
C TYR A 276 -18.21 -10.59 -4.46
N PRO A 277 -19.34 -10.46 -3.76
CA PRO A 277 -19.37 -10.35 -2.31
C PRO A 277 -19.14 -11.64 -1.54
N LEU A 278 -19.11 -12.80 -2.22
CA LEU A 278 -18.80 -14.06 -1.58
C LEU A 278 -17.29 -14.26 -1.54
N VAL A 279 -16.70 -14.25 -0.34
CA VAL A 279 -15.27 -14.34 -0.13
C VAL A 279 -14.93 -15.65 0.54
N ARG A 280 -13.98 -16.38 -0.03
CA ARG A 280 -13.25 -17.46 0.64
C ARG A 280 -11.82 -17.01 0.89
N ALA A 281 -11.27 -17.43 2.02
CA ALA A 281 -9.94 -17.04 2.41
C ALA A 281 -9.11 -18.25 2.82
N VAL A 282 -7.84 -18.26 2.41
CA VAL A 282 -6.87 -19.28 2.82
C VAL A 282 -5.60 -18.60 3.28
N SER A 283 -4.92 -19.20 4.24
CA SER A 283 -3.60 -18.78 4.69
C SER A 283 -2.63 -19.95 4.63
N THR A 284 -1.41 -19.67 4.26
CA THR A 284 -0.32 -20.65 4.25
C THR A 284 0.98 -19.98 4.66
N GLU A 285 1.97 -20.79 5.00
CA GLU A 285 3.32 -20.31 5.29
C GLU A 285 3.95 -19.70 4.02
N ILE A 286 4.68 -18.60 4.18
CA ILE A 286 5.36 -17.93 3.08
C ILE A 286 6.35 -18.88 2.38
N GLY A 287 6.49 -18.75 1.07
CA GLY A 287 7.32 -19.64 0.26
C GLY A 287 6.67 -20.97 -0.11
N LYS A 288 5.47 -21.26 0.40
CA LYS A 288 4.67 -22.41 -0.07
C LYS A 288 3.76 -22.02 -1.22
N LYS A 289 3.57 -22.98 -2.11
CA LYS A 289 2.66 -22.82 -3.24
C LYS A 289 1.21 -22.75 -2.77
N VAL A 290 0.48 -21.78 -3.30
CA VAL A 290 -0.96 -21.61 -3.08
C VAL A 290 -1.71 -22.20 -4.27
N THR A 291 -2.70 -23.04 -4.02
CA THR A 291 -3.58 -23.52 -5.09
C THR A 291 -4.54 -22.43 -5.52
N ILE A 292 -4.41 -21.96 -6.75
CA ILE A 292 -5.28 -20.93 -7.31
C ILE A 292 -6.65 -21.54 -7.69
N ASP A 293 -7.74 -20.97 -7.15
CA ASP A 293 -9.08 -21.37 -7.55
C ASP A 293 -9.50 -20.63 -8.83
N SER A 294 -9.51 -21.37 -9.95
CA SER A 294 -9.88 -20.85 -11.27
C SER A 294 -11.35 -20.43 -11.40
N ASN A 295 -12.21 -20.75 -10.42
CA ASN A 295 -13.60 -20.29 -10.40
C ASN A 295 -13.73 -18.90 -9.76
N ALA A 296 -12.72 -18.40 -9.08
CA ALA A 296 -12.71 -17.06 -8.54
C ALA A 296 -12.77 -16.03 -9.67
N LYS A 297 -13.43 -14.89 -9.40
CA LYS A 297 -13.54 -13.75 -10.32
C LYS A 297 -12.51 -12.68 -10.03
N ALA A 298 -12.06 -12.61 -8.78
CA ALA A 298 -10.96 -11.78 -8.36
C ALA A 298 -10.18 -12.47 -7.23
N ILE A 299 -8.89 -12.16 -7.15
CA ILE A 299 -7.99 -12.68 -6.14
C ILE A 299 -7.26 -11.49 -5.51
N TYR A 300 -7.24 -11.45 -4.18
CA TYR A 300 -6.39 -10.59 -3.39
C TYR A 300 -5.31 -11.43 -2.74
N TYR A 301 -4.06 -11.14 -3.06
CA TYR A 301 -2.91 -11.92 -2.62
C TYR A 301 -2.05 -11.07 -1.68
N GLY A 302 -2.07 -11.40 -0.40
CA GLY A 302 -1.33 -10.72 0.65
C GLY A 302 -0.10 -11.51 1.08
N LEU A 303 1.05 -10.85 1.07
CA LEU A 303 2.33 -11.39 1.53
C LEU A 303 2.73 -10.69 2.82
N CYS A 304 2.93 -11.45 3.90
CA CYS A 304 3.39 -10.96 5.20
C CYS A 304 4.76 -11.57 5.51
N PHE A 305 5.84 -10.78 5.45
CA PHE A 305 7.19 -11.21 5.77
C PHE A 305 8.12 -10.04 6.07
N GLU A 306 9.25 -10.29 6.72
CA GLU A 306 10.29 -9.30 6.93
C GLU A 306 11.01 -8.98 5.60
N LEU A 307 10.86 -7.76 5.12
CA LEU A 307 11.36 -7.32 3.81
C LEU A 307 12.89 -7.35 3.65
N ASN A 308 13.61 -7.34 4.75
CA ASN A 308 15.07 -7.40 4.76
C ASN A 308 15.60 -8.83 5.03
N CYS A 309 14.73 -9.85 5.02
CA CYS A 309 15.18 -11.23 5.19
C CYS A 309 15.92 -11.73 3.94
N GLU A 310 16.85 -12.67 4.14
CA GLU A 310 17.65 -13.29 3.06
C GLU A 310 16.80 -14.10 2.06
N PHE A 311 15.55 -14.43 2.42
CA PHE A 311 14.63 -15.23 1.63
C PHE A 311 13.63 -14.40 0.80
N ALA A 312 13.67 -13.07 0.87
CA ALA A 312 12.69 -12.21 0.21
C ALA A 312 12.54 -12.48 -1.29
N ASP A 313 13.67 -12.67 -2.00
CA ASP A 313 13.66 -13.00 -3.43
C ASP A 313 13.01 -14.36 -3.71
N SER A 314 13.26 -15.35 -2.85
CA SER A 314 12.64 -16.68 -2.96
C SER A 314 11.12 -16.61 -2.79
N TYR A 315 10.64 -15.80 -1.86
CA TYR A 315 9.21 -15.59 -1.63
C TYR A 315 8.53 -14.92 -2.82
N MET A 316 9.19 -13.93 -3.42
CA MET A 316 8.70 -13.28 -4.64
C MET A 316 8.70 -14.22 -5.85
N ASN A 317 9.69 -15.12 -5.97
CA ASN A 317 9.69 -16.12 -7.02
C ASN A 317 8.51 -17.10 -6.87
N THR A 318 8.24 -17.60 -5.66
CA THR A 318 7.06 -18.46 -5.40
C THR A 318 5.75 -17.71 -5.70
N PHE A 319 5.67 -16.41 -5.38
CA PHE A 319 4.53 -15.58 -5.75
C PHE A 319 4.34 -15.53 -7.27
N ASN A 320 5.41 -15.27 -8.04
CA ASN A 320 5.35 -15.23 -9.50
C ASN A 320 4.93 -16.57 -10.10
N GLU A 321 5.44 -17.70 -9.58
CA GLU A 321 5.02 -19.04 -9.99
C GLU A 321 3.52 -19.28 -9.75
N ASN A 322 2.97 -18.77 -8.64
CA ASN A 322 1.53 -18.84 -8.38
C ASN A 322 0.73 -18.00 -9.37
N LEU A 323 1.25 -16.83 -9.78
CA LEU A 323 0.61 -15.98 -10.78
C LEU A 323 0.55 -16.62 -12.17
N ASP A 324 1.59 -17.32 -12.57
CA ASP A 324 1.65 -18.02 -13.86
C ASP A 324 0.54 -19.09 -14.02
N GLU A 325 -0.05 -19.55 -12.90
CA GLU A 325 -1.17 -20.49 -12.89
C GLU A 325 -2.54 -19.81 -12.98
N MET A 326 -2.59 -18.47 -12.89
CA MET A 326 -3.85 -17.74 -12.99
C MET A 326 -4.33 -17.63 -14.43
N GLY A 327 -5.63 -17.78 -14.62
CA GLY A 327 -6.26 -17.50 -15.91
C GLY A 327 -6.28 -15.99 -16.23
N GLU A 328 -6.22 -15.64 -17.50
CA GLU A 328 -6.20 -14.25 -17.99
C GLU A 328 -7.44 -13.44 -17.58
N ASP A 329 -8.56 -14.10 -17.27
CA ASP A 329 -9.84 -13.47 -16.93
C ASP A 329 -10.04 -13.20 -15.42
N ILE A 330 -9.04 -13.51 -14.57
CA ILE A 330 -9.14 -13.32 -13.11
C ILE A 330 -8.51 -12.01 -12.73
N GLY A 331 -9.30 -11.13 -12.09
CA GLY A 331 -8.78 -9.89 -11.52
C GLY A 331 -7.80 -10.18 -10.38
N LEU A 332 -6.57 -9.65 -10.47
CA LEU A 332 -5.55 -9.80 -9.42
C LEU A 332 -5.25 -8.46 -8.78
N GLN A 333 -5.24 -8.46 -7.45
CA GLN A 333 -4.64 -7.43 -6.62
C GLN A 333 -3.67 -8.09 -5.64
N TRP A 334 -2.58 -7.42 -5.30
CA TRP A 334 -1.62 -7.96 -4.36
C TRP A 334 -1.01 -6.88 -3.46
N SER A 335 -0.55 -7.29 -2.29
CA SER A 335 0.09 -6.41 -1.32
C SER A 335 1.21 -7.10 -0.58
N ILE A 336 2.16 -6.32 -0.07
CA ILE A 336 3.24 -6.81 0.80
C ILE A 336 3.21 -6.04 2.10
N GLN A 337 3.05 -6.76 3.19
CA GLN A 337 3.15 -6.27 4.56
C GLN A 337 4.49 -6.63 5.16
N ASN A 338 5.20 -5.67 5.75
CA ASN A 338 6.37 -5.94 6.55
C ASN A 338 5.93 -6.49 7.92
N SER A 339 6.11 -7.79 8.12
CA SER A 339 5.63 -8.52 9.30
C SER A 339 6.55 -9.69 9.62
N THR A 340 6.58 -10.10 10.88
CA THR A 340 7.25 -11.32 11.34
C THR A 340 6.41 -12.58 11.18
N ASP A 341 5.16 -12.48 10.72
CA ASP A 341 4.21 -13.60 10.68
C ASP A 341 4.57 -14.66 9.64
N ASN A 342 5.32 -14.28 8.60
CA ASN A 342 5.78 -15.19 7.55
C ASN A 342 4.64 -16.03 6.93
N VAL A 343 3.56 -15.37 6.54
CA VAL A 343 2.36 -15.99 5.96
C VAL A 343 1.98 -15.37 4.62
N VAL A 344 1.28 -16.17 3.83
CA VAL A 344 0.54 -15.73 2.66
C VAL A 344 -0.94 -15.85 2.98
N GLU A 345 -1.68 -14.78 2.74
CA GLU A 345 -3.13 -14.72 2.89
C GLU A 345 -3.76 -14.44 1.53
N VAL A 346 -4.68 -15.30 1.09
CA VAL A 346 -5.31 -15.15 -0.22
C VAL A 346 -6.81 -15.12 -0.07
N LEU A 347 -7.43 -14.10 -0.63
CA LEU A 347 -8.87 -13.98 -0.74
C LEU A 347 -9.32 -14.31 -2.17
N TYR A 348 -10.30 -15.16 -2.29
CA TYR A 348 -10.99 -15.51 -3.53
C TYR A 348 -12.39 -14.93 -3.51
N LEU A 349 -12.70 -14.10 -4.48
CA LEU A 349 -14.00 -13.44 -4.60
C LEU A 349 -14.83 -14.12 -5.68
N TYR A 350 -16.08 -14.45 -5.34
CA TYR A 350 -16.99 -15.17 -6.21
C TYR A 350 -18.31 -14.45 -6.39
N GLU A 351 -18.93 -14.72 -7.53
CA GLU A 351 -20.32 -14.39 -7.73
C GLU A 351 -21.20 -15.36 -6.91
N PRO A 352 -22.09 -14.85 -6.06
CA PRO A 352 -22.98 -15.72 -5.30
C PRO A 352 -23.91 -16.50 -6.22
N LYS A 353 -23.94 -17.83 -6.05
CA LYS A 353 -24.95 -18.67 -6.66
C LYS A 353 -26.21 -18.59 -5.81
N VAL A 354 -27.12 -17.70 -6.19
CA VAL A 354 -28.43 -17.51 -5.54
C VAL A 354 -29.47 -18.38 -6.21
#